data_785e2a0086f52585fe1755c7f0bf1407
#
_entry.id   785e2a0086f52585fe1755c7f0bf1407
#
_cell.length_a   1.000
_cell.length_b   1.000
_cell.length_c   1.000
_cell.angle_alpha   90.00
_cell.angle_beta   90.00
_cell.angle_gamma   90.00
#
_symmetry.space_group_name_H-M   'P 1'
#
loop_
_entity.id
_entity.type
_entity.pdbx_description
1 polymer ?
#
loop_
_entity_poly.entity_id
_entity_poly.type
_entity_poly.pdbx_seq_one_letter_code
_entity_poly.pdbx_strand_id
1 'polypeptide(L)'
;SDPGEQIVREAHARGIRVVPIPAASACVTALAASGQPTARFVFEGFLPVPKRDRRERLTFLQNETRTMIFYEAPHKLRGTLDDLAAAFGADRPVSLCRELTKLHEEIKKTTLGEAVAYYKENDPRGEYVLVLAGADPAAVADAAAPTLEQAVAAARALQAGGLPPA
;
A
#
# COMPACT_ATOMS: atom_id res chain seq x y z
N SER A 1 3.19 -13.11 3.07
CA SER A 1 3.61 -14.44 2.59
C SER A 1 4.10 -15.29 3.75
N ASP A 2 3.18 -15.84 4.50
CA ASP A 2 3.51 -16.79 5.56
C ASP A 2 3.17 -18.20 5.06
N PRO A 3 4.15 -19.10 4.91
CA PRO A 3 3.89 -20.50 4.53
C PRO A 3 3.08 -21.26 5.58
N GLY A 4 2.97 -20.72 6.79
CA GLY A 4 2.19 -21.29 7.91
C GLY A 4 0.68 -21.15 7.77
N GLU A 5 0.15 -20.28 6.92
CA GLU A 5 -1.30 -20.04 6.81
C GLU A 5 -2.10 -21.33 6.58
N GLN A 6 -1.66 -22.15 5.63
CA GLN A 6 -2.36 -23.40 5.30
C GLN A 6 -2.34 -24.38 6.47
N ILE A 7 -1.20 -24.50 7.14
CA ILE A 7 -1.03 -25.38 8.30
C ILE A 7 -1.92 -24.94 9.46
N VAL A 8 -1.94 -23.63 9.74
CA VAL A 8 -2.77 -23.06 10.82
C VAL A 8 -4.26 -23.27 10.52
N ARG A 9 -4.69 -23.01 9.28
CA ARG A 9 -6.07 -23.25 8.84
C ARG A 9 -6.48 -24.71 9.01
N GLU A 10 -5.62 -25.65 8.60
CA GLU A 10 -5.87 -27.07 8.72
C GLU A 10 -5.91 -27.54 10.19
N ALA A 11 -5.03 -27.00 11.04
CA ALA A 11 -5.03 -27.25 12.46
C ALA A 11 -6.37 -26.85 13.11
N HIS A 12 -6.85 -25.64 12.79
CA HIS A 12 -8.17 -25.17 13.27
C HIS A 12 -9.31 -26.05 12.77
N ALA A 13 -9.30 -26.48 11.50
CA ALA A 13 -10.32 -27.35 10.94
C ALA A 13 -10.38 -28.73 11.65
N ARG A 14 -9.26 -29.18 12.21
CA ARG A 14 -9.15 -30.44 12.96
C ARG A 14 -9.26 -30.26 14.47
N GLY A 15 -9.58 -29.10 14.99
CA GLY A 15 -9.66 -28.81 16.42
C GLY A 15 -8.31 -28.87 17.14
N ILE A 16 -7.18 -28.80 16.42
CA ILE A 16 -5.85 -28.80 17.00
C ILE A 16 -5.55 -27.41 17.53
N ARG A 17 -5.10 -27.29 18.77
CA ARG A 17 -4.74 -26.02 19.39
C ARG A 17 -3.50 -25.40 18.70
N VAL A 18 -3.63 -24.18 18.23
CA VAL A 18 -2.53 -23.37 17.73
C VAL A 18 -2.04 -22.42 18.82
N VAL A 19 -0.75 -22.45 19.14
CA VAL A 19 -0.12 -21.59 20.13
C VAL A 19 0.85 -20.64 19.42
N PRO A 20 0.55 -19.33 19.33
CA PRO A 20 1.45 -18.36 18.72
C PRO A 20 2.62 -18.04 19.65
N ILE A 21 3.80 -17.88 19.09
CA ILE A 21 4.98 -17.36 19.81
C ILE A 21 5.23 -15.94 19.29
N PRO A 22 5.08 -14.89 20.12
CA PRO A 22 5.30 -13.51 19.68
C PRO A 22 6.75 -13.32 19.27
N ALA A 23 6.96 -12.65 18.13
CA ALA A 23 8.27 -12.32 17.62
C ALA A 23 8.23 -10.96 16.90
N ALA A 24 9.42 -10.41 16.59
CA ALA A 24 9.54 -9.19 15.82
C ALA A 24 8.96 -9.38 14.41
N SER A 25 8.27 -8.35 13.91
CA SER A 25 7.73 -8.29 12.56
C SER A 25 8.33 -7.12 11.80
N ALA A 26 8.95 -7.37 10.65
CA ALA A 26 9.51 -6.31 9.81
C ALA A 26 8.45 -5.28 9.40
N CYS A 27 7.22 -5.72 9.12
CA CYS A 27 6.09 -4.87 8.80
C CYS A 27 5.80 -3.85 9.91
N VAL A 28 5.61 -4.31 11.15
CA VAL A 28 5.28 -3.44 12.29
C VAL A 28 6.48 -2.60 12.71
N THR A 29 7.70 -3.16 12.66
CA THR A 29 8.93 -2.43 12.96
C THR A 29 9.15 -1.27 11.99
N ALA A 30 9.00 -1.52 10.69
CA ALA A 30 9.10 -0.49 9.67
C ALA A 30 8.03 0.60 9.85
N LEU A 31 6.78 0.21 10.10
CA LEU A 31 5.68 1.15 10.33
C LEU A 31 5.99 2.08 11.52
N ALA A 32 6.42 1.52 12.65
CA ALA A 32 6.73 2.30 13.85
C ALA A 32 7.87 3.31 13.62
N ALA A 33 8.85 2.95 12.77
CA ALA A 33 10.02 3.77 12.49
C ALA A 33 9.84 4.71 11.28
N SER A 34 8.80 4.52 10.47
CA SER A 34 8.60 5.23 9.21
C SER A 34 8.21 6.70 9.36
N GLY A 35 7.54 7.04 10.47
CA GLY A 35 6.92 8.36 10.67
C GLY A 35 5.69 8.61 9.79
N GLN A 36 5.11 7.56 9.21
CA GLN A 36 3.79 7.58 8.57
C GLN A 36 2.69 7.35 9.61
N PRO A 37 1.42 7.69 9.33
CA PRO A 37 0.30 7.38 10.23
C PRO A 37 0.22 5.88 10.55
N THR A 38 0.16 5.53 11.84
CA THR A 38 0.23 4.13 12.31
C THR A 38 -1.13 3.57 12.76
N ALA A 39 -2.14 4.44 12.95
CA ALA A 39 -3.44 4.02 13.52
C ALA A 39 -4.19 3.02 12.64
N ARG A 40 -4.06 3.15 11.33
CA ARG A 40 -4.65 2.23 10.35
C ARG A 40 -3.65 2.05 9.21
N PHE A 41 -3.41 0.81 8.84
CA PHE A 41 -2.52 0.48 7.73
C PHE A 41 -2.99 -0.78 7.01
N VAL A 42 -2.50 -0.98 5.82
CA VAL A 42 -2.68 -2.21 5.03
C VAL A 42 -1.31 -2.83 4.74
N PHE A 43 -1.20 -4.13 4.95
CA PHE A 43 -0.01 -4.90 4.60
C PHE A 43 -0.22 -5.58 3.26
N GLU A 44 0.49 -5.12 2.25
CA GLU A 44 0.41 -5.62 0.88
C GLU A 44 1.42 -6.74 0.59
N GLY A 45 2.47 -6.85 1.41
CA GLY A 45 3.54 -7.82 1.17
C GLY A 45 4.29 -7.53 -0.12
N PHE A 46 4.58 -8.58 -0.89
CA PHE A 46 5.21 -8.44 -2.21
C PHE A 46 4.16 -8.19 -3.29
N LEU A 47 4.41 -7.21 -4.15
CA LEU A 47 3.55 -7.01 -5.31
C LEU A 47 3.59 -8.22 -6.25
N PRO A 48 2.48 -8.54 -6.93
CA PRO A 48 2.43 -9.63 -7.88
C PRO A 48 3.52 -9.52 -8.96
N VAL A 49 4.10 -10.66 -9.35
CA VAL A 49 5.11 -10.72 -10.41
C VAL A 49 4.48 -10.58 -11.81
N PRO A 50 3.32 -11.23 -12.12
CA PRO A 50 2.67 -11.07 -13.40
C PRO A 50 2.25 -9.59 -13.60
N LYS A 51 2.64 -9.00 -14.74
CA LYS A 51 2.41 -7.57 -15.03
C LYS A 51 0.92 -7.16 -14.96
N ARG A 52 0.02 -8.04 -15.38
CA ARG A 52 -1.41 -7.79 -15.35
C ARG A 52 -1.90 -7.65 -13.90
N ASP A 53 -1.65 -8.67 -13.08
CA ASP A 53 -2.11 -8.73 -11.69
C ASP A 53 -1.50 -7.60 -10.85
N ARG A 54 -0.23 -7.28 -11.13
CA ARG A 54 0.47 -6.15 -10.52
C ARG A 54 -0.20 -4.82 -10.84
N ARG A 55 -0.57 -4.59 -12.11
CA ARG A 55 -1.28 -3.38 -12.52
C ARG A 55 -2.66 -3.30 -11.89
N GLU A 56 -3.42 -4.40 -11.92
CA GLU A 56 -4.74 -4.49 -11.29
C GLU A 56 -4.65 -4.16 -9.79
N ARG A 57 -3.64 -4.72 -9.09
CA ARG A 57 -3.43 -4.44 -7.66
C ARG A 57 -3.10 -2.97 -7.41
N LEU A 58 -2.20 -2.38 -8.17
CA LEU A 58 -1.84 -0.97 -8.03
C LEU A 58 -3.02 -0.05 -8.34
N THR A 59 -3.81 -0.35 -9.36
CA THR A 59 -5.04 0.40 -9.67
C THR A 59 -6.05 0.33 -8.52
N PHE A 60 -6.24 -0.85 -7.92
CA PHE A 60 -7.12 -1.02 -6.76
C PHE A 60 -6.69 -0.16 -5.56
N LEU A 61 -5.38 0.02 -5.38
CA LEU A 61 -4.81 0.76 -4.25
C LEU A 61 -4.71 2.28 -4.47
N GLN A 62 -5.06 2.81 -5.65
CA GLN A 62 -4.88 4.25 -5.95
C GLN A 62 -5.57 5.18 -4.95
N ASN A 63 -6.75 4.77 -4.49
CA ASN A 63 -7.58 5.53 -3.54
C ASN A 63 -7.44 5.04 -2.10
N GLU A 64 -6.45 4.20 -1.79
CA GLU A 64 -6.23 3.74 -0.42
C GLU A 64 -5.71 4.90 0.44
N THR A 65 -6.47 5.27 1.46
CA THR A 65 -6.14 6.40 2.36
C THR A 65 -5.32 6.00 3.58
N ARG A 66 -5.21 4.70 3.86
CA ARG A 66 -4.39 4.18 4.95
C ARG A 66 -2.94 4.04 4.51
N THR A 67 -2.02 4.04 5.45
CA THR A 67 -0.62 3.71 5.20
C THR A 67 -0.49 2.31 4.59
N MET A 68 0.25 2.18 3.50
CA MET A 68 0.48 0.92 2.78
C MET A 68 1.90 0.41 3.05
N ILE A 69 2.05 -0.89 3.28
CA ILE A 69 3.35 -1.50 3.56
C ILE A 69 3.64 -2.61 2.55
N PHE A 70 4.76 -2.46 1.84
CA PHE A 70 5.23 -3.43 0.84
C PHE A 70 6.57 -4.02 1.26
N TYR A 71 6.79 -5.28 0.94
CA TYR A 71 8.12 -5.90 0.99
C TYR A 71 8.74 -5.91 -0.40
N GLU A 72 10.06 -5.70 -0.47
CA GLU A 72 10.73 -5.80 -1.75
C GLU A 72 12.17 -6.29 -1.64
N ALA A 73 12.56 -7.07 -2.63
CA ALA A 73 13.93 -7.54 -2.80
C ALA A 73 14.77 -6.50 -3.57
N PRO A 74 16.09 -6.40 -3.33
CA PRO A 74 16.92 -5.36 -3.93
C PRO A 74 16.86 -5.36 -5.46
N HIS A 75 16.90 -6.54 -6.08
CA HIS A 75 16.91 -6.67 -7.54
C HIS A 75 15.59 -6.25 -8.22
N LYS A 76 14.50 -6.09 -7.47
CA LYS A 76 13.19 -5.63 -7.97
C LYS A 76 12.88 -4.19 -7.59
N LEU A 77 13.62 -3.61 -6.63
CA LEU A 77 13.28 -2.32 -6.02
C LEU A 77 13.09 -1.20 -7.06
N ARG A 78 13.99 -1.09 -8.05
CA ARG A 78 13.91 -0.04 -9.09
C ARG A 78 12.58 -0.11 -9.83
N GLY A 79 12.24 -1.27 -10.39
CA GLY A 79 10.97 -1.44 -11.10
C GLY A 79 9.75 -1.25 -10.21
N THR A 80 9.84 -1.62 -8.93
CA THR A 80 8.75 -1.39 -7.96
C THR A 80 8.56 0.09 -7.66
N LEU A 81 9.64 0.84 -7.47
CA LEU A 81 9.54 2.29 -7.27
C LEU A 81 8.98 3.00 -8.49
N ASP A 82 9.38 2.60 -9.72
CA ASP A 82 8.82 3.15 -10.95
C ASP A 82 7.31 2.89 -11.04
N ASP A 83 6.86 1.67 -10.77
CA ASP A 83 5.45 1.29 -10.80
C ASP A 83 4.64 2.03 -9.72
N LEU A 84 5.18 2.16 -8.49
CA LEU A 84 4.54 2.89 -7.40
C LEU A 84 4.44 4.40 -7.73
N ALA A 85 5.50 5.00 -8.28
CA ALA A 85 5.50 6.40 -8.68
C ALA A 85 4.49 6.68 -9.80
N ALA A 86 4.38 5.76 -10.78
CA ALA A 86 3.40 5.86 -11.85
C ALA A 86 1.95 5.71 -11.35
N ALA A 87 1.71 4.85 -10.34
CA ALA A 87 0.38 4.58 -9.82
C ALA A 87 -0.10 5.64 -8.81
N PHE A 88 0.79 6.14 -7.95
CA PHE A 88 0.43 6.98 -6.79
C PHE A 88 0.95 8.42 -6.87
N GLY A 89 1.73 8.74 -7.90
CA GLY A 89 2.36 10.05 -8.08
C GLY A 89 3.76 10.14 -7.47
N ALA A 90 4.63 10.93 -8.13
CA ALA A 90 6.03 11.09 -7.73
C ALA A 90 6.19 11.76 -6.36
N ASP A 91 5.28 12.64 -5.99
CA ASP A 91 5.32 13.39 -4.73
C ASP A 91 4.81 12.59 -3.52
N ARG A 92 4.33 11.35 -3.73
CA ARG A 92 3.81 10.50 -2.67
C ARG A 92 4.92 10.19 -1.66
N PRO A 93 4.72 10.52 -0.35
CA PRO A 93 5.71 10.23 0.67
C PRO A 93 5.91 8.73 0.87
N VAL A 94 7.15 8.31 0.98
CA VAL A 94 7.55 6.94 1.27
C VAL A 94 8.71 6.89 2.25
N SER A 95 8.70 5.91 3.15
CA SER A 95 9.84 5.56 3.98
C SER A 95 10.40 4.23 3.52
N LEU A 96 11.67 4.24 3.12
CA LEU A 96 12.43 3.06 2.70
C LEU A 96 13.17 2.53 3.94
N CYS A 97 12.70 1.41 4.49
CA CYS A 97 13.33 0.76 5.62
C CYS A 97 14.15 -0.43 5.10
N ARG A 98 15.47 -0.32 5.20
CA ARG A 98 16.40 -1.31 4.68
C ARG A 98 17.11 -2.03 5.80
N GLU A 99 17.29 -3.35 5.67
CA GLU A 99 18.09 -4.18 6.58
C GLU A 99 17.75 -3.97 8.07
N LEU A 100 16.46 -3.82 8.38
CA LEU A 100 15.99 -3.58 9.75
C LEU A 100 16.60 -4.57 10.74
N THR A 101 17.07 -4.05 11.88
CA THR A 101 17.74 -4.79 12.97
C THR A 101 19.09 -5.41 12.60
N LYS A 102 19.63 -5.15 11.42
CA LYS A 102 20.93 -5.63 10.96
C LYS A 102 21.98 -4.51 11.01
N LEU A 103 23.25 -4.86 10.79
CA LEU A 103 24.38 -3.92 10.85
C LEU A 103 24.26 -2.72 9.89
N HIS A 104 23.60 -2.90 8.76
CA HIS A 104 23.42 -1.88 7.75
C HIS A 104 21.98 -1.36 7.69
N GLU A 105 21.32 -1.27 8.86
CA GLU A 105 20.00 -0.69 8.97
C GLU A 105 19.97 0.76 8.48
N GLU A 106 18.98 1.07 7.67
CA GLU A 106 18.73 2.42 7.18
C GLU A 106 17.24 2.68 7.07
N ILE A 107 16.80 3.85 7.55
CA ILE A 107 15.42 4.31 7.42
C ILE A 107 15.45 5.68 6.74
N LYS A 108 15.11 5.70 5.46
CA LYS A 108 15.14 6.90 4.63
C LYS A 108 13.73 7.38 4.31
N LYS A 109 13.38 8.57 4.81
CA LYS A 109 12.16 9.27 4.45
C LYS A 109 12.39 10.09 3.19
N THR A 110 11.51 9.97 2.21
CA THR A 110 11.63 10.62 0.91
C THR A 110 10.28 10.62 0.19
N THR A 111 10.25 10.99 -1.08
CA THR A 111 9.13 10.79 -1.99
C THR A 111 9.43 9.65 -2.98
N LEU A 112 8.40 9.13 -3.66
CA LEU A 112 8.59 8.11 -4.67
C LEU A 112 9.50 8.60 -5.80
N GLY A 113 9.32 9.85 -6.26
CA GLY A 113 10.15 10.43 -7.32
C GLY A 113 11.61 10.58 -6.93
N GLU A 114 11.88 11.06 -5.71
CA GLU A 114 13.25 11.15 -5.19
C GLU A 114 13.88 9.76 -5.01
N ALA A 115 13.11 8.77 -4.55
CA ALA A 115 13.58 7.39 -4.44
C ALA A 115 13.92 6.80 -5.81
N VAL A 116 13.07 7.00 -6.82
CA VAL A 116 13.33 6.61 -8.21
C VAL A 116 14.64 7.24 -8.71
N ALA A 117 14.80 8.56 -8.54
CA ALA A 117 16.01 9.27 -8.97
C ALA A 117 17.26 8.73 -8.26
N TYR A 118 17.19 8.53 -6.95
CA TYR A 118 18.31 8.02 -6.16
C TYR A 118 18.76 6.64 -6.61
N TYR A 119 17.81 5.70 -6.83
CA TYR A 119 18.14 4.33 -7.20
C TYR A 119 18.44 4.14 -8.69
N LYS A 120 18.35 5.17 -9.53
CA LYS A 120 18.94 5.18 -10.87
C LYS A 120 20.47 5.17 -10.81
N GLU A 121 21.03 5.92 -9.85
CA GLU A 121 22.48 6.11 -9.69
C GLU A 121 23.10 5.16 -8.66
N ASN A 122 22.29 4.59 -7.76
CA ASN A 122 22.76 3.78 -6.64
C ASN A 122 22.17 2.38 -6.69
N ASP A 123 23.02 1.36 -6.53
CA ASP A 123 22.55 -0.03 -6.55
C ASP A 123 21.83 -0.40 -5.26
N PRO A 124 20.59 -0.91 -5.35
CA PRO A 124 19.87 -1.41 -4.19
C PRO A 124 20.58 -2.61 -3.57
N ARG A 125 20.70 -2.64 -2.22
CA ARG A 125 21.30 -3.75 -1.47
C ARG A 125 20.47 -4.06 -0.25
N GLY A 126 20.43 -5.33 0.12
CA GLY A 126 19.66 -5.80 1.28
C GLY A 126 18.17 -5.87 1.01
N GLU A 127 17.38 -6.14 2.03
CA GLU A 127 15.94 -6.29 1.97
C GLU A 127 15.24 -4.99 2.36
N TYR A 128 14.12 -4.69 1.71
CA TYR A 128 13.39 -3.44 1.90
C TYR A 128 11.98 -3.67 2.41
N VAL A 129 11.58 -2.79 3.32
CA VAL A 129 10.17 -2.54 3.63
C VAL A 129 9.85 -1.11 3.19
N LEU A 130 8.91 -0.95 2.28
CA LEU A 130 8.43 0.33 1.80
C LEU A 130 7.17 0.69 2.57
N VAL A 131 7.19 1.82 3.30
CA VAL A 131 6.03 2.32 4.03
C VAL A 131 5.56 3.59 3.33
N LEU A 132 4.48 3.45 2.57
CA LEU A 132 3.94 4.47 1.68
C LEU A 132 2.76 5.18 2.34
N ALA A 133 2.73 6.51 2.27
CA ALA A 133 1.57 7.28 2.71
C ALA A 133 0.32 6.93 1.90
N GLY A 134 -0.83 6.88 2.55
CA GLY A 134 -2.13 6.78 1.89
C GLY A 134 -2.44 7.99 1.01
N ALA A 135 -3.49 7.91 0.22
CA ALA A 135 -4.05 9.05 -0.50
C ALA A 135 -4.63 10.07 0.48
N ASP A 136 -4.66 11.34 0.09
CA ASP A 136 -5.39 12.35 0.85
C ASP A 136 -6.89 12.04 0.80
N PRO A 137 -7.55 11.83 1.96
CA PRO A 137 -8.98 11.55 1.99
C PRO A 137 -9.82 12.65 1.34
N ALA A 138 -9.41 13.93 1.44
CA ALA A 138 -10.11 15.04 0.81
C ALA A 138 -10.02 14.95 -0.71
N ALA A 139 -8.83 14.70 -1.26
CA ALA A 139 -8.64 14.53 -2.69
C ALA A 139 -9.41 13.32 -3.25
N VAL A 140 -9.48 12.22 -2.49
CA VAL A 140 -10.27 11.03 -2.87
C VAL A 140 -11.77 11.34 -2.87
N ALA A 141 -12.25 12.05 -1.86
CA ALA A 141 -13.66 12.46 -1.78
C ALA A 141 -14.04 13.41 -2.91
N ASP A 142 -13.20 14.39 -3.23
CA ASP A 142 -13.42 15.35 -4.31
C ASP A 142 -13.44 14.65 -5.68
N ALA A 143 -12.54 13.69 -5.89
CA ALA A 143 -12.51 12.88 -7.13
C ALA A 143 -13.74 11.97 -7.29
N ALA A 144 -14.33 11.53 -6.19
CA ALA A 144 -15.54 10.71 -6.17
C ALA A 144 -16.83 11.53 -6.21
N ALA A 145 -16.77 12.85 -5.99
CA ALA A 145 -17.94 13.73 -6.03
C ALA A 145 -18.54 13.77 -7.44
N PRO A 146 -19.87 13.63 -7.59
CA PRO A 146 -20.51 13.70 -8.89
C PRO A 146 -20.32 15.11 -9.49
N THR A 147 -20.01 15.16 -10.77
CA THR A 147 -19.98 16.45 -11.49
C THR A 147 -21.36 17.10 -11.44
N LEU A 148 -21.44 18.42 -11.65
CA LEU A 148 -22.70 19.14 -11.70
C LEU A 148 -23.66 18.51 -12.73
N GLU A 149 -23.15 18.10 -13.88
CA GLU A 149 -23.95 17.44 -14.92
C GLU A 149 -24.51 16.09 -14.45
N GLN A 150 -23.69 15.27 -13.78
CA GLN A 150 -24.13 13.99 -13.20
C GLN A 150 -25.16 14.20 -12.10
N ALA A 151 -24.96 15.19 -11.22
CA ALA A 151 -25.89 15.52 -10.15
C ALA A 151 -27.23 16.01 -10.71
N VAL A 152 -27.21 16.87 -11.75
CA VAL A 152 -28.43 17.35 -12.44
C VAL A 152 -29.14 16.20 -13.15
N ALA A 153 -28.40 15.30 -13.83
CA ALA A 153 -28.97 14.14 -14.49
C ALA A 153 -29.63 13.19 -13.48
N ALA A 154 -29.00 12.93 -12.35
CA ALA A 154 -29.55 12.12 -11.27
C ALA A 154 -30.81 12.75 -10.67
N ALA A 155 -30.80 14.05 -10.41
CA ALA A 155 -31.98 14.78 -9.92
C ALA A 155 -33.16 14.71 -10.88
N ARG A 156 -32.95 14.89 -12.20
CA ARG A 156 -33.96 14.75 -13.22
C ARG A 156 -34.53 13.32 -13.32
N ALA A 157 -33.66 12.31 -13.18
CA ALA A 157 -34.11 10.91 -13.17
C ALA A 157 -34.99 10.60 -11.95
N LEU A 158 -34.66 11.13 -10.77
CA LEU A 158 -35.46 10.99 -9.55
C LEU A 158 -36.84 11.70 -9.70
N GLN A 159 -36.90 12.88 -10.30
CA GLN A 159 -38.14 13.59 -10.57
C GLN A 159 -39.02 12.83 -11.58
N ALA A 160 -38.43 12.26 -12.63
CA ALA A 160 -39.15 11.46 -13.62
C ALA A 160 -39.66 10.12 -13.07
N GLY A 161 -39.01 9.57 -12.03
CA GLY A 161 -39.39 8.33 -11.35
C GLY A 161 -40.51 8.48 -10.30
N GLY A 162 -41.10 9.68 -10.13
CA GLY A 162 -42.29 9.91 -9.29
C GLY A 162 -42.06 9.98 -7.79
N LEU A 163 -40.84 10.33 -7.29
CA LEU A 163 -40.63 10.69 -5.88
C LEU A 163 -41.29 12.05 -5.61
N PRO A 164 -42.11 12.17 -4.52
CA PRO A 164 -42.73 13.42 -4.19
C PRO A 164 -41.70 14.48 -3.85
N PRO A 165 -41.92 15.77 -4.12
CA PRO A 165 -41.08 16.85 -3.66
C PRO A 165 -41.05 16.86 -2.11
N ALA A 166 -39.89 17.07 -1.55
CA ALA A 166 -39.70 17.18 -0.10
C ALA A 166 -40.44 18.36 0.49
#